data_8542b5707059269d3395ce3c32221dea
#
_entry.id   8542b5707059269d3395ce3c32221dea
#
_cell.length_a   1.000
_cell.length_b   1.000
_cell.length_c   1.000
_cell.angle_alpha   90.00
_cell.angle_beta   90.00
_cell.angle_gamma   90.00
#
_symmetry.space_group_name_H-M   'P 1'
#
loop_
_entity.id
_entity.type
_entity.pdbx_description
1 polymer ?
#
loop_
_entity_poly.entity_id
_entity_poly.type
_entity_poly.pdbx_seq_one_letter_code
_entity_poly.pdbx_strand_id
1 'polypeptide(L)'
;MTYADELTEAMTWLGEKGDTIFLGQSVAYPGNAVYKTLSGVPMEKRVELPVAEELQLGASIGLALTGKTVISIFPRMDFLMCCMNQLVNHLDKGLYTGTGKVIIRVCVGSTKPMHPGLQHCGDYTEAFKKLLKNICVLKIDLENRASIFYQVAYKNPGSYLLVEYGDLYND
;
A
#
# COMPACT_ATOMS: atom_id res chain seq x y z
N MET A 1 -13.00 -1.95 18.05
CA MET A 1 -12.54 -1.32 16.79
C MET A 1 -12.30 -2.46 15.84
N THR A 2 -12.95 -2.45 14.69
CA THR A 2 -12.76 -3.49 13.68
C THR A 2 -11.43 -3.30 12.96
N TYR A 3 -10.96 -4.30 12.22
CA TYR A 3 -9.76 -4.20 11.39
C TYR A 3 -9.87 -3.05 10.36
N ALA A 4 -11.05 -2.90 9.74
CA ALA A 4 -11.31 -1.82 8.80
C ALA A 4 -11.30 -0.43 9.47
N ASP A 5 -11.76 -0.32 10.72
CA ASP A 5 -11.71 0.93 11.49
C ASP A 5 -10.27 1.35 11.77
N GLU A 6 -9.41 0.39 12.18
CA GLU A 6 -7.98 0.66 12.43
C GLU A 6 -7.24 1.12 11.17
N LEU A 7 -7.56 0.51 10.02
CA LEU A 7 -7.02 0.94 8.73
C LEU A 7 -7.52 2.34 8.35
N THR A 8 -8.79 2.64 8.62
CA THR A 8 -9.37 3.96 8.37
C THR A 8 -8.69 5.03 9.24
N GLU A 9 -8.46 4.74 10.52
CA GLU A 9 -7.72 5.61 11.43
C GLU A 9 -6.29 5.85 10.93
N ALA A 10 -5.59 4.78 10.53
CA ALA A 10 -4.23 4.86 10.00
C ALA A 10 -4.15 5.75 8.74
N MET A 11 -5.08 5.56 7.80
CA MET A 11 -5.12 6.35 6.56
C MET A 11 -5.48 7.81 6.83
N THR A 12 -6.43 8.07 7.73
CA THR A 12 -6.80 9.42 8.16
C THR A 12 -5.60 10.14 8.75
N TRP A 13 -4.90 9.48 9.68
CA TRP A 13 -3.69 10.02 10.29
C TRP A 13 -2.59 10.34 9.27
N LEU A 14 -2.37 9.47 8.28
CA LEU A 14 -1.45 9.75 7.16
C LEU A 14 -1.96 10.91 6.30
N GLY A 15 -3.27 10.98 6.07
CA GLY A 15 -3.92 12.06 5.32
C GLY A 15 -3.69 13.46 5.89
N GLU A 16 -3.47 13.56 7.21
CA GLU A 16 -3.16 14.83 7.90
C GLU A 16 -1.72 15.32 7.66
N LYS A 17 -0.80 14.46 7.19
CA LYS A 17 0.61 14.84 7.00
C LYS A 17 0.77 15.66 5.72
N GLY A 18 1.53 16.76 5.79
CA GLY A 18 1.70 17.70 4.67
C GLY A 18 2.45 17.15 3.45
N ASP A 19 3.22 16.09 3.65
CA ASP A 19 4.07 15.49 2.62
C ASP A 19 3.47 14.24 1.97
N THR A 20 2.33 13.75 2.46
CA THR A 20 1.72 12.50 1.96
C THR A 20 0.88 12.70 0.71
N ILE A 21 0.91 11.69 -0.15
CA ILE A 21 0.05 11.56 -1.34
C ILE A 21 -0.33 10.09 -1.53
N PHE A 22 -1.55 9.83 -1.96
CA PHE A 22 -2.13 8.49 -2.12
C PHE A 22 -2.35 8.21 -3.60
N LEU A 23 -1.70 7.19 -4.14
CA LEU A 23 -1.79 6.79 -5.54
C LEU A 23 -2.38 5.38 -5.66
N GLY A 24 -3.20 5.15 -6.66
CA GLY A 24 -3.65 3.80 -6.98
C GLY A 24 -4.94 3.77 -7.77
N GLN A 25 -5.52 2.58 -7.82
CA GLN A 25 -6.82 2.33 -8.41
C GLN A 25 -7.87 2.30 -7.31
N SER A 26 -9.03 2.91 -7.57
CA SER A 26 -10.12 3.06 -6.59
C SER A 26 -9.66 3.77 -5.31
N VAL A 27 -8.88 4.82 -5.47
CA VAL A 27 -8.48 5.71 -4.37
C VAL A 27 -9.34 6.97 -4.32
N ALA A 28 -9.77 7.49 -5.48
CA ALA A 28 -10.68 8.63 -5.59
C ALA A 28 -12.13 8.20 -5.89
N TYR A 29 -12.34 7.02 -6.45
CA TYR A 29 -13.66 6.49 -6.80
C TYR A 29 -13.90 5.12 -6.16
N PRO A 30 -15.16 4.80 -5.75
CA PRO A 30 -15.49 3.50 -5.20
C PRO A 30 -15.23 2.37 -6.21
N GLY A 31 -14.57 1.30 -5.79
CA GLY A 31 -14.29 0.14 -6.63
C GLY A 31 -13.88 -1.11 -5.86
N ASN A 32 -13.43 -0.94 -4.62
CA ASN A 32 -12.99 -2.06 -3.77
C ASN A 32 -13.15 -1.73 -2.28
N ALA A 33 -12.90 -2.71 -1.40
CA ALA A 33 -13.01 -2.53 0.05
C ALA A 33 -11.98 -1.51 0.61
N VAL A 34 -10.82 -1.41 0.00
CA VAL A 34 -9.75 -0.49 0.42
C VAL A 34 -10.21 0.97 0.34
N TYR A 35 -11.04 1.32 -0.67
CA TYR A 35 -11.59 2.67 -0.83
C TYR A 35 -12.28 3.19 0.43
N LYS A 36 -13.06 2.33 1.11
CA LYS A 36 -13.81 2.71 2.31
C LYS A 36 -12.89 3.20 3.43
N THR A 37 -11.70 2.60 3.54
CA THR A 37 -10.71 2.97 4.55
C THR A 37 -10.02 4.31 4.28
N LEU A 38 -10.25 4.92 3.13
CA LEU A 38 -9.71 6.23 2.78
C LEU A 38 -10.67 7.38 3.12
N SER A 39 -11.81 7.13 3.77
CA SER A 39 -12.86 8.13 4.02
C SER A 39 -12.36 9.41 4.71
N GLY A 40 -11.37 9.31 5.59
CA GLY A 40 -10.74 10.46 6.26
C GLY A 40 -9.56 11.10 5.52
N VAL A 41 -9.18 10.58 4.34
CA VAL A 41 -8.10 11.17 3.54
C VAL A 41 -8.68 12.29 2.66
N PRO A 42 -8.10 13.51 2.64
CA PRO A 42 -8.55 14.57 1.75
C PRO A 42 -8.49 14.19 0.26
N MET A 43 -9.48 14.58 -0.52
CA MET A 43 -9.60 14.21 -1.95
C MET A 43 -8.44 14.75 -2.79
N GLU A 44 -7.93 15.93 -2.47
CA GLU A 44 -6.78 16.56 -3.14
C GLU A 44 -5.47 15.80 -2.97
N LYS A 45 -5.42 14.86 -2.03
CA LYS A 45 -4.28 13.97 -1.81
C LYS A 45 -4.41 12.62 -2.50
N ARG A 46 -5.55 12.34 -3.13
CA ARG A 46 -5.83 11.07 -3.80
C ARG A 46 -5.66 11.21 -5.30
N VAL A 47 -4.73 10.45 -5.86
CA VAL A 47 -4.47 10.41 -7.30
C VAL A 47 -4.96 9.08 -7.85
N GLU A 48 -6.10 9.12 -8.53
CA GLU A 48 -6.63 7.94 -9.23
C GLU A 48 -5.79 7.67 -10.47
N LEU A 49 -5.37 6.43 -10.64
CA LEU A 49 -4.63 5.98 -11.81
C LEU A 49 -5.41 4.92 -12.58
N PRO A 50 -5.19 4.79 -13.89
CA PRO A 50 -5.69 3.66 -14.64
C PRO A 50 -5.05 2.35 -14.17
N VAL A 51 -5.58 1.21 -14.63
CA VAL A 51 -4.97 -0.11 -14.39
C VAL A 51 -3.65 -0.19 -15.15
N ALA A 52 -2.57 0.25 -14.48
CA ALA A 52 -1.21 0.31 -15.01
C ALA A 52 -0.21 0.28 -13.85
N GLU A 53 0.01 -0.87 -13.25
CA GLU A 53 0.78 -1.04 -12.01
C GLU A 53 2.24 -0.62 -12.15
N GLU A 54 2.85 -0.88 -13.31
CA GLU A 54 4.22 -0.43 -13.62
C GLU A 54 4.31 1.10 -13.61
N LEU A 55 3.34 1.79 -14.23
CA LEU A 55 3.22 3.25 -14.17
C LEU A 55 3.00 3.73 -12.74
N GLN A 56 2.10 3.08 -12.00
CA GLN A 56 1.76 3.47 -10.64
C GLN A 56 2.99 3.46 -9.73
N LEU A 57 3.74 2.37 -9.73
CA LEU A 57 4.92 2.27 -8.86
C LEU A 57 6.06 3.18 -9.35
N GLY A 58 6.24 3.30 -10.66
CA GLY A 58 7.22 4.25 -11.24
C GLY A 58 6.92 5.70 -10.86
N ALA A 59 5.65 6.12 -10.97
CA ALA A 59 5.21 7.45 -10.54
C ALA A 59 5.38 7.64 -9.02
N SER A 60 5.11 6.60 -8.22
CA SER A 60 5.33 6.63 -6.77
C SER A 60 6.80 6.89 -6.43
N ILE A 61 7.72 6.23 -7.13
CA ILE A 61 9.16 6.44 -6.97
C ILE A 61 9.53 7.88 -7.37
N GLY A 62 9.03 8.35 -8.52
CA GLY A 62 9.29 9.73 -8.99
C GLY A 62 8.84 10.80 -7.99
N LEU A 63 7.66 10.64 -7.39
CA LEU A 63 7.16 11.54 -6.34
C LEU A 63 7.98 11.44 -5.06
N ALA A 64 8.43 10.24 -4.67
CA ALA A 64 9.31 10.08 -3.52
C ALA A 64 10.65 10.81 -3.70
N LEU A 65 11.19 10.86 -4.92
CA LEU A 65 12.38 11.67 -5.24
C LEU A 65 12.19 13.17 -4.98
N THR A 66 10.96 13.67 -5.05
CA THR A 66 10.65 15.07 -4.73
C THR A 66 10.42 15.32 -3.23
N GLY A 67 10.67 14.33 -2.37
CA GLY A 67 10.53 14.45 -0.93
C GLY A 67 9.14 14.06 -0.39
N LYS A 68 8.25 13.50 -1.23
CA LYS A 68 6.92 13.05 -0.78
C LYS A 68 6.98 11.67 -0.12
N THR A 69 6.11 11.46 0.84
CA THR A 69 5.75 10.14 1.35
C THR A 69 4.54 9.64 0.56
N VAL A 70 4.79 8.67 -0.31
CA VAL A 70 3.76 8.15 -1.23
C VAL A 70 3.15 6.88 -0.67
N ILE A 71 1.85 6.87 -0.47
CA ILE A 71 1.06 5.67 -0.17
C ILE A 71 0.59 5.09 -1.50
N SER A 72 1.30 4.08 -2.00
CA SER A 72 0.98 3.41 -3.27
C SER A 72 0.09 2.20 -3.00
N ILE A 73 -1.18 2.26 -3.45
CA ILE A 73 -2.24 1.33 -3.05
C ILE A 73 -2.53 0.33 -4.16
N PHE A 74 -2.29 -0.94 -3.86
CA PHE A 74 -2.62 -2.07 -4.73
C PHE A 74 -3.74 -2.89 -4.09
N PRO A 75 -4.93 -2.98 -4.70
CA PRO A 75 -6.07 -3.64 -4.09
C PRO A 75 -5.91 -5.16 -3.97
N ARG A 76 -4.95 -5.74 -4.70
CA ARG A 76 -4.59 -7.16 -4.66
C ARG A 76 -3.08 -7.35 -4.76
N MET A 77 -2.55 -8.30 -3.99
CA MET A 77 -1.11 -8.61 -4.03
C MET A 77 -0.69 -9.21 -5.39
N ASP A 78 -1.60 -9.92 -6.06
CA ASP A 78 -1.36 -10.44 -7.40
C ASP A 78 -1.02 -9.32 -8.40
N PHE A 79 -1.59 -8.14 -8.25
CA PHE A 79 -1.33 -7.00 -9.13
C PHE A 79 0.02 -6.34 -8.87
N LEU A 80 0.55 -6.45 -7.65
CA LEU A 80 1.92 -5.98 -7.37
C LEU A 80 2.96 -6.72 -8.22
N MET A 81 2.67 -7.97 -8.63
CA MET A 81 3.53 -8.73 -9.53
C MET A 81 3.69 -8.07 -10.91
N CYS A 82 2.71 -7.25 -11.35
CA CYS A 82 2.77 -6.54 -12.62
C CYS A 82 3.81 -5.40 -12.65
N CYS A 83 4.35 -4.99 -11.50
CA CYS A 83 5.34 -3.92 -11.40
C CYS A 83 6.66 -4.36 -10.75
N MET A 84 7.02 -5.64 -10.90
CA MET A 84 8.23 -6.22 -10.29
C MET A 84 9.52 -5.50 -10.67
N ASN A 85 9.63 -4.98 -11.89
CA ASN A 85 10.79 -4.20 -12.30
C ASN A 85 10.94 -2.93 -11.46
N GLN A 86 9.88 -2.17 -11.28
CA GLN A 86 9.90 -0.96 -10.45
C GLN A 86 10.15 -1.30 -8.98
N LEU A 87 9.55 -2.39 -8.48
CA LEU A 87 9.70 -2.81 -7.11
C LEU A 87 11.14 -3.23 -6.79
N VAL A 88 11.69 -4.17 -7.58
CA VAL A 88 12.97 -4.83 -7.28
C VAL A 88 14.15 -4.03 -7.80
N ASN A 89 14.09 -3.58 -9.06
CA ASN A 89 15.25 -2.96 -9.70
C ASN A 89 15.37 -1.46 -9.39
N HIS A 90 14.28 -0.79 -9.09
CA HIS A 90 14.30 0.64 -8.78
C HIS A 90 14.09 0.94 -7.31
N LEU A 91 12.95 0.55 -6.71
CA LEU A 91 12.65 0.90 -5.33
C LEU A 91 13.54 0.17 -4.32
N ASP A 92 13.66 -1.15 -4.41
CA ASP A 92 14.41 -1.95 -3.44
C ASP A 92 15.92 -1.72 -3.51
N LYS A 93 16.47 -1.52 -4.72
CA LYS A 93 17.91 -1.26 -4.88
C LYS A 93 18.34 0.14 -4.46
N GLY A 94 17.38 1.01 -4.10
CA GLY A 94 17.68 2.34 -3.57
C GLY A 94 18.45 3.22 -4.55
N LEU A 95 18.09 3.18 -5.84
CA LEU A 95 18.75 3.97 -6.88
C LEU A 95 18.52 5.49 -6.76
N TYR A 96 17.80 5.92 -5.76
CA TYR A 96 17.52 7.31 -5.51
C TYR A 96 17.91 7.71 -4.09
N THR A 97 18.39 8.93 -3.96
CA THR A 97 18.84 9.57 -2.70
C THR A 97 17.82 10.59 -2.18
N GLY A 98 16.57 10.49 -2.62
CA GLY A 98 15.52 11.41 -2.19
C GLY A 98 15.20 11.31 -0.71
N THR A 99 14.65 12.36 -0.14
CA THR A 99 14.22 12.42 1.27
C THR A 99 12.84 11.80 1.50
N GLY A 100 12.10 11.53 0.42
CA GLY A 100 10.80 10.88 0.47
C GLY A 100 10.89 9.36 0.52
N LYS A 101 9.74 8.71 0.55
CA LYS A 101 9.63 7.24 0.59
C LYS A 101 8.36 6.74 -0.08
N VAL A 102 8.31 5.45 -0.36
CA VAL A 102 7.10 4.76 -0.80
C VAL A 102 6.64 3.78 0.28
N ILE A 103 5.42 3.93 0.72
CA ILE A 103 4.71 2.96 1.56
C ILE A 103 3.74 2.22 0.62
N ILE A 104 4.11 1.01 0.24
CA ILE A 104 3.24 0.16 -0.58
C ILE A 104 2.21 -0.46 0.35
N ARG A 105 0.95 -0.19 0.08
CA ARG A 105 -0.19 -0.77 0.73
C ARG A 105 -0.80 -1.81 -0.19
N VAL A 106 -0.79 -3.08 0.20
CA VAL A 106 -1.28 -4.17 -0.64
C VAL A 106 -2.19 -5.11 0.15
N CYS A 107 -3.25 -5.62 -0.51
CA CYS A 107 -4.21 -6.51 0.12
C CYS A 107 -4.09 -7.92 -0.44
N VAL A 108 -4.06 -8.93 0.44
CA VAL A 108 -4.18 -10.35 0.11
C VAL A 108 -5.65 -10.76 0.17
N GLY A 109 -6.15 -11.42 -0.87
CA GLY A 109 -7.53 -11.90 -0.92
C GLY A 109 -8.53 -10.76 -0.96
N SER A 110 -9.76 -10.83 -0.79
CA SER A 110 -10.57 -11.62 0.13
C SER A 110 -11.18 -12.84 -0.57
N THR A 111 -11.49 -13.86 0.21
CA THR A 111 -12.14 -15.06 -0.28
C THR A 111 -13.65 -15.06 0.04
N LYS A 112 -14.08 -14.16 0.91
CA LYS A 112 -15.47 -13.97 1.35
C LYS A 112 -15.96 -12.56 1.02
N PRO A 113 -17.27 -12.38 0.75
CA PRO A 113 -18.35 -13.37 0.64
C PRO A 113 -18.29 -14.17 -0.66
N MET A 114 -17.44 -13.80 -1.61
CA MET A 114 -17.28 -14.45 -2.92
C MET A 114 -15.79 -14.63 -3.23
N HIS A 115 -15.41 -15.83 -3.62
CA HIS A 115 -14.05 -16.15 -4.05
C HIS A 115 -13.81 -15.58 -5.47
N PRO A 116 -12.86 -14.61 -5.64
CA PRO A 116 -12.65 -13.91 -6.91
C PRO A 116 -11.82 -14.72 -7.92
N GLY A 117 -11.41 -15.93 -7.58
CA GLY A 117 -10.55 -16.79 -8.40
C GLY A 117 -9.08 -16.77 -7.96
N LEU A 118 -8.32 -17.74 -8.47
CA LEU A 118 -6.93 -17.97 -8.06
C LEU A 118 -5.98 -16.79 -8.35
N GLN A 119 -6.31 -15.99 -9.36
CA GLN A 119 -5.50 -14.82 -9.76
C GLN A 119 -5.69 -13.58 -8.87
N HIS A 120 -6.46 -13.69 -7.77
CA HIS A 120 -6.81 -12.56 -6.92
C HIS A 120 -6.63 -12.85 -5.42
N CYS A 121 -6.06 -14.00 -5.07
CA CYS A 121 -5.96 -14.45 -3.68
C CYS A 121 -4.54 -14.89 -3.30
N GLY A 122 -3.53 -14.57 -4.12
CA GLY A 122 -2.14 -14.94 -3.84
C GLY A 122 -1.58 -14.22 -2.62
N ASP A 123 -0.97 -14.97 -1.69
CA ASP A 123 -0.13 -14.42 -0.63
C ASP A 123 1.34 -14.71 -0.93
N TYR A 124 2.03 -13.70 -1.42
CA TYR A 124 3.46 -13.79 -1.76
C TYR A 124 4.35 -13.12 -0.70
N THR A 125 3.84 -12.86 0.49
CA THR A 125 4.53 -12.11 1.54
C THR A 125 5.89 -12.69 1.87
N GLU A 126 5.97 -14.00 2.06
CA GLU A 126 7.25 -14.66 2.40
C GLU A 126 8.24 -14.66 1.22
N ALA A 127 7.74 -14.69 -0.01
CA ALA A 127 8.59 -14.52 -1.19
C ALA A 127 9.15 -13.10 -1.26
N PHE A 128 8.34 -12.07 -1.02
CA PHE A 128 8.79 -10.69 -0.97
C PHE A 128 9.80 -10.44 0.16
N LYS A 129 9.60 -11.01 1.36
CA LYS A 129 10.59 -10.92 2.45
C LYS A 129 11.97 -11.49 2.08
N LYS A 130 11.99 -12.52 1.24
CA LYS A 130 13.24 -13.11 0.75
C LYS A 130 13.86 -12.32 -0.40
N LEU A 131 13.03 -11.79 -1.28
CA LEU A 131 13.43 -11.09 -2.49
C LEU A 131 13.95 -9.68 -2.20
N LEU A 132 13.20 -8.91 -1.40
CA LEU A 132 13.49 -7.51 -1.09
C LEU A 132 14.54 -7.42 0.03
N LYS A 133 15.52 -6.55 -0.15
CA LYS A 133 16.65 -6.39 0.79
C LYS A 133 16.60 -5.08 1.56
N ASN A 134 16.05 -4.04 0.95
CA ASN A 134 16.03 -2.69 1.52
C ASN A 134 14.60 -2.21 1.84
N ILE A 135 13.57 -2.88 1.32
CA ILE A 135 12.17 -2.61 1.64
C ILE A 135 11.76 -3.51 2.81
N CYS A 136 11.27 -2.90 3.89
CA CYS A 136 10.74 -3.64 5.03
C CYS A 136 9.35 -4.19 4.72
N VAL A 137 9.17 -5.52 4.79
CA VAL A 137 7.90 -6.21 4.51
C VAL A 137 7.23 -6.61 5.82
N LEU A 138 6.05 -6.05 6.10
CA LEU A 138 5.32 -6.26 7.34
C LEU A 138 3.90 -6.77 7.05
N LYS A 139 3.46 -7.78 7.81
CA LYS A 139 2.07 -8.25 7.81
C LYS A 139 1.26 -7.45 8.81
N ILE A 140 0.07 -7.04 8.38
CA ILE A 140 -0.92 -6.39 9.24
C ILE A 140 -2.07 -7.38 9.41
N ASP A 141 -2.04 -8.14 10.47
CA ASP A 141 -3.04 -9.15 10.86
C ASP A 141 -3.79 -8.72 12.15
N LEU A 142 -4.69 -9.57 12.63
CA LEU A 142 -5.51 -9.28 13.83
C LEU A 142 -4.68 -9.11 15.12
N GLU A 143 -3.47 -9.66 15.18
CA GLU A 143 -2.60 -9.56 16.36
C GLU A 143 -1.91 -8.19 16.42
N ASN A 144 -1.94 -7.46 15.33
CA ASN A 144 -1.18 -6.23 15.14
C ASN A 144 -2.10 -5.05 14.84
N ARG A 145 -1.95 -3.98 15.59
CA ARG A 145 -2.69 -2.74 15.32
C ARG A 145 -2.17 -2.07 14.04
N ALA A 146 -3.03 -2.00 13.03
CA ALA A 146 -2.70 -1.40 11.74
C ALA A 146 -2.12 0.01 11.88
N SER A 147 -2.68 0.84 12.75
CA SER A 147 -2.23 2.21 12.99
C SER A 147 -0.76 2.29 13.41
N ILE A 148 -0.27 1.34 14.21
CA ILE A 148 1.13 1.31 14.66
C ILE A 148 2.07 1.06 13.47
N PHE A 149 1.75 0.10 12.60
CA PHE A 149 2.61 -0.25 11.47
C PHE A 149 2.71 0.90 10.45
N TYR A 150 1.60 1.58 10.16
CA TYR A 150 1.61 2.74 9.30
C TYR A 150 2.38 3.92 9.91
N GLN A 151 2.27 4.13 11.23
CA GLN A 151 3.09 5.13 11.92
C GLN A 151 4.58 4.78 11.90
N VAL A 152 4.94 3.52 12.09
CA VAL A 152 6.34 3.03 11.99
C VAL A 152 6.87 3.29 10.58
N ALA A 153 6.12 2.89 9.54
CA ALA A 153 6.51 3.10 8.15
C ALA A 153 6.67 4.59 7.79
N TYR A 154 5.84 5.45 8.35
CA TYR A 154 5.95 6.90 8.13
C TYR A 154 7.15 7.52 8.86
N LYS A 155 7.36 7.19 10.15
CA LYS A 155 8.36 7.83 11.01
C LYS A 155 9.79 7.35 10.74
N ASN A 156 9.98 6.10 10.34
CA ASN A 156 11.30 5.53 10.12
C ASN A 156 11.75 5.68 8.65
N PRO A 157 13.07 5.74 8.39
CA PRO A 157 13.59 5.87 7.03
C PRO A 157 13.32 4.61 6.20
N GLY A 158 13.42 4.75 4.88
CA GLY A 158 13.24 3.68 3.91
C GLY A 158 11.79 3.47 3.49
N SER A 159 11.61 2.61 2.50
CA SER A 159 10.30 2.22 1.96
C SER A 159 9.78 0.95 2.63
N TYR A 160 8.48 0.77 2.60
CA TYR A 160 7.77 -0.33 3.27
C TYR A 160 6.79 -1.00 2.33
N LEU A 161 6.63 -2.32 2.47
CA LEU A 161 5.55 -3.10 1.91
C LEU A 161 4.66 -3.59 3.06
N LEU A 162 3.48 -3.00 3.21
CA LEU A 162 2.51 -3.32 4.24
C LEU A 162 1.42 -4.21 3.65
N VAL A 163 1.31 -5.42 4.17
CA VAL A 163 0.42 -6.46 3.66
C VAL A 163 -0.79 -6.58 4.55
N GLU A 164 -1.95 -6.26 4.00
CA GLU A 164 -3.27 -6.38 4.63
C GLU A 164 -4.01 -7.64 4.17
N TYR A 165 -4.98 -8.07 4.93
CA TYR A 165 -5.76 -9.28 4.64
C TYR A 165 -7.22 -8.94 4.41
N GLY A 166 -7.68 -9.14 3.18
CA GLY A 166 -9.02 -8.76 2.74
C GLY A 166 -10.17 -9.46 3.47
N ASP A 167 -9.94 -10.68 3.94
CA ASP A 167 -10.96 -11.41 4.70
C ASP A 167 -11.24 -10.75 6.07
N LEU A 168 -10.29 -9.99 6.63
CA LEU A 168 -10.43 -9.28 7.90
C LEU A 168 -11.21 -7.96 7.80
N TYR A 169 -11.47 -7.46 6.59
CA TYR A 169 -12.21 -6.20 6.40
C TYR A 169 -13.71 -6.30 6.73
N ASN A 170 -14.22 -7.52 6.83
CA ASN A 170 -15.64 -7.79 7.08
C ASN A 170 -15.91 -8.33 8.49
N ASP A 171 -14.88 -8.43 9.33
CA ASP A 171 -14.98 -8.91 10.71
C ASP A 171 -15.26 -7.79 11.72
#